data_b8dacc28ae88ea111fb192f574f209cb
#
_entry.id   b8dacc28ae88ea111fb192f574f209cb
#
_cell.length_a   1.000
_cell.length_b   1.000
_cell.length_c   1.000
_cell.angle_alpha   90.00
_cell.angle_beta   90.00
_cell.angle_gamma   90.00
#
_symmetry.space_group_name_H-M   'P 1'
#
loop_
_entity.id
_entity.type
_entity.pdbx_description
1 polymer ?
#
loop_
_entity_poly.entity_id
_entity_poly.type
_entity_poly.pdbx_seq_one_letter_code
_entity_poly.pdbx_strand_id
1 'polypeptide(L)' 'MKTKDGDIVRSFLNGNCYKVKRIVNSMVVLESEDGQSQILTEVENLNLFYKKKKSIKV' A
#
# COMPACT_ATOMS: atom_id res chain seq x y z
N MET A 1 4.86 -6.07 10.76
CA MET A 1 5.44 -5.63 9.49
C MET A 1 5.35 -4.13 9.37
N LYS A 2 6.43 -3.52 8.98
CA LYS A 2 6.45 -2.06 8.86
C LYS A 2 6.20 -1.64 7.43
N THR A 3 5.38 -0.62 7.30
CA THR A 3 5.06 -0.01 6.02
C THR A 3 5.65 1.39 5.99
N LYS A 4 6.22 1.76 4.88
CA LYS A 4 6.80 3.10 4.76
C LYS A 4 6.59 3.63 3.36
N ASP A 5 6.82 4.92 3.20
CA ASP A 5 6.66 5.60 1.93
C ASP A 5 7.42 4.86 0.85
N GLY A 6 6.78 4.69 -0.28
CA GLY A 6 7.40 4.04 -1.41
C GLY A 6 7.21 2.55 -1.49
N ASP A 7 6.68 1.93 -0.44
CA ASP A 7 6.41 0.49 -0.47
C ASP A 7 5.29 0.19 -1.47
N ILE A 8 5.34 -1.00 -2.01
CA ILE A 8 4.29 -1.48 -2.90
C ILE A 8 3.52 -2.57 -2.16
N VAL A 9 2.21 -2.47 -2.21
CA VAL A 9 1.34 -3.47 -1.59
C VAL A 9 0.34 -3.97 -2.61
N ARG A 10 -0.12 -5.18 -2.42
CA ARG A 10 -1.08 -5.79 -3.31
C ARG A 10 -2.37 -6.05 -2.55
N SER A 11 -3.48 -5.65 -3.12
CA SER A 11 -4.79 -5.85 -2.51
C SER A 11 -5.25 -7.28 -2.70
N PHE A 12 -5.72 -7.90 -1.62
CA PHE A 12 -6.33 -9.22 -1.71
C PHE A 12 -7.72 -9.16 -2.32
N LEU A 13 -8.33 -7.98 -2.33
CA LEU A 13 -9.70 -7.85 -2.81
C LEU A 13 -9.79 -7.83 -4.32
N ASN A 14 -8.86 -7.17 -4.97
CA ASN A 14 -8.92 -7.05 -6.42
C ASN A 14 -7.62 -7.42 -7.12
N GLY A 15 -6.59 -7.77 -6.35
CA GLY A 15 -5.33 -8.18 -6.95
C GLY A 15 -4.49 -7.05 -7.51
N ASN A 16 -4.94 -5.82 -7.40
CA ASN A 16 -4.18 -4.68 -7.91
C ASN A 16 -3.09 -4.29 -6.94
N CYS A 17 -2.05 -3.69 -7.47
CA CYS A 17 -0.95 -3.19 -6.66
C CYS A 17 -1.09 -1.69 -6.46
N TYR A 18 -0.66 -1.23 -5.30
CA TYR A 18 -0.71 0.17 -4.95
C TYR A 18 0.62 0.58 -4.33
N LYS A 19 0.94 1.84 -4.49
CA LYS A 19 2.15 2.40 -3.91
C LYS A 19 1.77 3.20 -2.67
N VAL A 20 2.51 3.00 -1.60
CA VAL A 20 2.32 3.78 -0.38
C VAL A 20 2.88 5.16 -0.63
N LYS A 21 2.00 6.13 -0.77
CA LYS A 21 2.42 7.47 -1.09
C LYS A 21 2.82 8.25 0.15
N ARG A 22 2.11 8.02 1.24
CA ARG A 22 2.34 8.78 2.45
C ARG A 22 1.71 8.05 3.63
N ILE A 23 2.33 8.18 4.77
CA ILE A 23 1.79 7.68 6.03
C ILE A 23 1.73 8.86 7.00
N VAL A 24 0.53 9.11 7.54
CA VAL A 24 0.32 10.18 8.51
C VAL A 24 -0.40 9.57 9.70
N ASN A 25 0.28 9.54 10.83
CA ASN A 25 -0.23 8.88 12.02
C ASN A 25 -0.51 7.42 11.71
N SER A 26 -1.74 6.97 11.87
CA SER A 26 -2.10 5.59 11.56
C SER A 26 -2.77 5.45 10.20
N MET A 27 -2.79 6.51 9.40
CA MET A 27 -3.44 6.48 8.09
C MET A 27 -2.41 6.36 7.00
N VAL A 28 -2.77 5.61 5.98
CA VAL A 28 -1.89 5.36 4.83
C VAL A 28 -2.62 5.79 3.57
N VAL A 29 -1.94 6.56 2.75
CA VAL A 29 -2.45 6.97 1.45
C VAL A 29 -1.81 6.06 0.40
N LEU A 30 -2.65 5.33 -0.31
CA LEU A 30 -2.22 4.43 -1.37
C LEU A 30 -2.57 5.05 -2.71
N GLU A 31 -1.68 4.87 -3.67
CA GLU A 31 -1.91 5.36 -5.01
C GLU A 31 -1.87 4.20 -5.98
N SER A 32 -2.84 4.15 -6.90
CA SER A 32 -2.87 3.09 -7.89
C SER A 32 -1.65 3.20 -8.81
N GLU A 33 -1.37 2.10 -9.50
CA GLU A 33 -0.18 2.06 -10.36
C GLU A 33 -0.24 3.08 -11.48
N ASP A 34 -1.42 3.37 -11.96
CA ASP A 34 -1.56 4.35 -13.04
C ASP A 34 -1.65 5.78 -12.53
N GLY A 35 -1.63 5.96 -11.21
CA GLY A 35 -1.63 7.29 -10.62
C GLY A 35 -2.98 7.98 -10.65
N GLN A 36 -4.04 7.30 -11.04
CA GLN A 36 -5.33 7.95 -11.22
C GLN A 36 -6.26 7.80 -10.03
N SER A 37 -5.93 6.93 -9.10
CA SER A 37 -6.79 6.69 -7.95
C SER A 37 -5.95 6.71 -6.68
N GLN A 38 -6.56 7.18 -5.62
CA GLN A 38 -5.93 7.14 -4.31
C GLN A 38 -6.91 6.57 -3.32
N ILE A 39 -6.37 5.81 -2.38
CA ILE A 39 -7.17 5.16 -1.34
C ILE A 39 -6.58 5.54 0.00
N LEU A 40 -7.46 5.91 0.92
CA LEU A 40 -7.03 6.22 2.29
C LEU A 40 -7.44 5.04 3.15
N THR A 41 -6.49 4.44 3.83
CA THR A 41 -6.76 3.28 4.67
C THR A 41 -5.95 3.38 5.95
N GLU A 42 -6.37 2.62 6.95
CA GLU A 42 -5.62 2.58 8.21
C GLU A 42 -4.54 1.51 8.13
N VAL A 43 -3.47 1.73 8.90
CA VAL A 43 -2.35 0.79 8.89
C VAL A 43 -2.82 -0.62 9.26
N GLU A 44 -3.74 -0.72 10.21
CA GLU A 44 -4.25 -2.04 10.59
C GLU A 44 -4.98 -2.73 9.46
N ASN A 45 -5.78 -1.95 8.71
CA ASN A 45 -6.48 -2.50 7.56
C ASN A 45 -5.51 -2.88 6.45
N LEU A 46 -4.44 -2.12 6.32
CA LEU A 46 -3.43 -2.44 5.33
C LEU A 46 -2.87 -3.85 5.57
N ASN A 47 -2.61 -4.18 6.82
CA ASN A 47 -2.07 -5.50 7.14
C ASN A 47 -3.07 -6.62 6.91
N LEU A 48 -4.37 -6.31 7.00
CA LEU A 48 -5.41 -7.32 6.85
C LEU A 48 -5.78 -7.58 5.39
N PHE A 49 -5.81 -6.52 4.58
CA PHE A 49 -6.34 -6.62 3.23
C PHE A 49 -5.30 -6.46 2.15
N TYR A 50 -4.08 -6.18 2.51
CA TYR A 50 -3.00 -5.97 1.56
C TYR A 50 -1.79 -6.75 1.99
N LYS A 51 -1.01 -7.17 1.01
CA LYS A 51 0.24 -7.84 1.27
C LYS A 51 1.37 -6.98 0.73
N LYS A 52 2.37 -6.75 1.54
CA LYS A 52 3.53 -6.00 1.10
C LYS A 52 4.28 -6.80 0.05
N LYS A 53 4.53 -6.18 -1.08
CA LYS A 53 5.26 -6.82 -2.14
C LYS A 53 6.74 -6.59 -1.92
N LYS A 54 7.48 -7.67 -1.90
CA LYS A 54 8.91 -7.56 -1.69
C LYS A 54 9.58 -6.98 -2.91
N SER A 55 10.45 -6.03 -2.68
CA SER A 55 11.34 -5.55 -3.70
C SER A 55 12.35 -6.62 -4.01
N ILE A 56 12.50 -6.92 -5.27
CA ILE A 56 13.54 -7.86 -5.65
C ILE A 56 14.78 -7.08 -5.97
N LYS A 57 15.79 -7.37 -5.19
CA LYS A 57 17.08 -6.77 -5.43
C LYS A 57 17.93 -7.73 -6.19
N VAL A 58 18.46 -7.27 -7.21
CA VAL A 58 19.35 -8.11 -7.99
C VAL A 58 20.74 -7.60 -7.91
#